data_5085416ceda64626830acab06f52d671
#
_entry.id   5085416ceda64626830acab06f52d671
#
_cell.length_a   1.000
_cell.length_b   1.000
_cell.length_c   1.000
_cell.angle_alpha   90.00
_cell.angle_beta   90.00
_cell.angle_gamma   90.00
#
_symmetry.space_group_name_H-M   'P 1'
#
loop_
_entity.id
_entity.type
_entity.pdbx_description
1 polymer ?
#
loop_
_entity_poly.entity_id
_entity_poly.type
_entity_poly.pdbx_seq_one_letter_code
_entity_poly.pdbx_strand_id
1 'polypeptide(L)'
;MGVGIEVRGLNAWYGKNLSLKSIDMVVAANHVTAVIGPSGCGKSTFVRCLNRMHETIPDARAEGLVKVGEMEVYGEGTDPVEIRRRIGMVFQKPNPFPTMSIYDNVAAGLRLNGFRNRKQMDELVERSLKLAALWDEVKDTLHKKSGASLSGGQQQRLCIARSLAVEPEVLLMDEPASALDPISTSKIEELIFQLKQHYTVVIVTHNMQQAARVAEFTGFFLMGSLIEYDKTEKIFTTPADKRTEDYITGRFG
;
A
#
# COMPACT_ATOMS: atom_id res chain seq x y z
N MET A 1 -12.60 8.35 -6.14
CA MET A 1 -11.70 8.27 -7.31
C MET A 1 -10.28 8.44 -6.84
N GLY A 2 -9.36 7.63 -7.38
CA GLY A 2 -7.94 7.76 -7.04
C GLY A 2 -7.37 9.12 -7.45
N VAL A 3 -6.41 9.62 -6.68
CA VAL A 3 -5.71 10.89 -6.93
C VAL A 3 -4.22 10.63 -7.11
N GLY A 4 -3.52 11.50 -7.81
CA GLY A 4 -2.07 11.41 -7.98
C GLY A 4 -1.32 11.76 -6.69
N ILE A 5 -0.06 11.33 -6.61
CA ILE A 5 0.85 11.70 -5.53
C ILE A 5 2.04 12.41 -6.14
N GLU A 6 2.39 13.56 -5.58
CA GLU A 6 3.60 14.30 -5.92
C GLU A 6 4.55 14.30 -4.72
N VAL A 7 5.78 13.88 -4.95
CA VAL A 7 6.85 13.86 -3.94
C VAL A 7 8.02 14.67 -4.47
N ARG A 8 8.49 15.65 -3.69
CA ARG A 8 9.67 16.45 -4.03
C ARG A 8 10.61 16.57 -2.83
N GLY A 9 11.86 16.24 -3.06
CA GLY A 9 12.94 16.37 -2.09
C GLY A 9 12.67 15.64 -0.77
N LEU A 10 11.92 14.51 -0.79
CA LEU A 10 11.57 13.80 0.43
C LEU A 10 12.79 13.15 1.05
N ASN A 11 13.10 13.59 2.26
CA ASN A 11 14.09 12.98 3.16
C ASN A 11 13.37 12.36 4.35
N ALA A 12 13.87 11.23 4.85
CA ALA A 12 13.32 10.60 6.05
C ALA A 12 14.43 9.99 6.91
N TRP A 13 14.26 10.09 8.23
CA TRP A 13 15.22 9.61 9.22
C TRP A 13 14.56 8.71 10.26
N TYR A 14 15.35 7.79 10.79
CA TYR A 14 15.13 7.11 12.06
C TYR A 14 16.26 7.53 13.01
N GLY A 15 15.94 8.34 14.00
CA GLY A 15 16.94 8.99 14.83
C GLY A 15 17.93 9.82 13.99
N LYS A 16 19.21 9.43 13.98
CA LYS A 16 20.26 10.07 13.19
C LYS A 16 20.45 9.47 11.79
N ASN A 17 19.85 8.31 11.50
CA ASN A 17 20.06 7.60 10.24
C ASN A 17 19.15 8.15 9.15
N LEU A 18 19.73 8.70 8.09
CA LEU A 18 19.04 9.14 6.88
C LEU A 18 18.67 7.91 6.03
N SER A 19 17.38 7.57 6.00
CA SER A 19 16.84 6.40 5.32
C SER A 19 16.32 6.69 3.93
N LEU A 20 15.85 7.92 3.67
CA LEU A 20 15.50 8.40 2.33
C LEU A 20 16.26 9.68 2.03
N LYS A 21 16.74 9.81 0.78
CA LYS A 21 17.67 10.86 0.35
C LYS A 21 17.08 11.59 -0.85
N SER A 22 16.42 12.71 -0.61
CA SER A 22 15.89 13.62 -1.64
C SER A 22 15.10 12.87 -2.73
N ILE A 23 14.03 12.19 -2.35
CA ILE A 23 13.21 11.45 -3.31
C ILE A 23 12.30 12.42 -4.06
N ASP A 24 12.37 12.38 -5.38
CA ASP A 24 11.47 13.07 -6.31
C ASP A 24 10.70 12.03 -7.14
N MET A 25 9.37 12.01 -7.04
CA MET A 25 8.54 11.01 -7.71
C MET A 25 7.12 11.52 -7.93
N VAL A 26 6.53 11.21 -9.07
CA VAL A 26 5.12 11.48 -9.35
C VAL A 26 4.39 10.18 -9.62
N VAL A 27 3.43 9.84 -8.75
CA VAL A 27 2.57 8.66 -8.90
C VAL A 27 1.31 9.07 -9.64
N ALA A 28 1.06 8.44 -10.78
CA ALA A 28 -0.11 8.73 -11.61
C ALA A 28 -1.42 8.26 -10.93
N ALA A 29 -2.48 9.08 -11.02
CA ALA A 29 -3.79 8.73 -10.51
C ALA A 29 -4.38 7.49 -11.21
N ASN A 30 -5.06 6.62 -10.47
CA ASN A 30 -5.70 5.39 -10.97
C ASN A 30 -4.75 4.45 -11.73
N HIS A 31 -3.50 4.41 -11.32
CA HIS A 31 -2.48 3.48 -11.82
C HIS A 31 -1.87 2.71 -10.67
N VAL A 32 -1.22 1.60 -11.01
CA VAL A 32 -0.38 0.86 -10.07
C VAL A 32 1.07 1.28 -10.28
N THR A 33 1.70 1.75 -9.22
CA THR A 33 3.14 2.05 -9.19
C THR A 33 3.84 1.05 -8.29
N ALA A 34 4.79 0.30 -8.82
CA ALA A 34 5.64 -0.59 -8.04
C ALA A 34 6.89 0.14 -7.55
N VAL A 35 7.29 -0.16 -6.32
CA VAL A 35 8.55 0.26 -5.71
C VAL A 35 9.39 -0.99 -5.46
N ILE A 36 10.48 -1.15 -6.19
CA ILE A 36 11.38 -2.30 -6.13
C ILE A 36 12.76 -1.93 -5.60
N GLY A 37 13.56 -2.91 -5.21
CA GLY A 37 14.93 -2.74 -4.73
C GLY A 37 15.29 -3.75 -3.64
N PRO A 38 16.56 -3.84 -3.25
CA PRO A 38 17.04 -4.78 -2.24
C PRO A 38 16.44 -4.51 -0.86
N SER A 39 16.53 -5.49 0.04
CA SER A 39 16.08 -5.33 1.43
C SER A 39 16.82 -4.20 2.13
N GLY A 40 16.10 -3.40 2.92
CA GLY A 40 16.68 -2.28 3.67
C GLY A 40 17.00 -1.01 2.84
N CYS A 41 16.69 -0.96 1.54
CA CYS A 41 16.98 0.22 0.71
C CYS A 41 16.01 1.41 0.88
N GLY A 42 15.01 1.34 1.78
CA GLY A 42 14.10 2.45 2.08
C GLY A 42 12.68 2.34 1.51
N LYS A 43 12.30 1.28 0.79
CA LYS A 43 10.96 1.13 0.16
C LYS A 43 9.80 1.26 1.15
N SER A 44 9.82 0.49 2.23
CA SER A 44 8.78 0.55 3.28
C SER A 44 8.79 1.90 4.00
N THR A 45 9.95 2.53 4.16
CA THR A 45 10.04 3.89 4.70
C THR A 45 9.35 4.89 3.77
N PHE A 46 9.59 4.78 2.46
CA PHE A 46 8.96 5.64 1.47
C PHE A 46 7.43 5.56 1.54
N VAL A 47 6.84 4.37 1.43
CA VAL A 47 5.37 4.26 1.49
C VAL A 47 4.78 4.71 2.83
N ARG A 48 5.48 4.47 3.94
CA ARG A 48 5.05 4.97 5.27
C ARG A 48 5.15 6.48 5.41
N CYS A 49 6.03 7.15 4.67
CA CYS A 49 6.06 8.61 4.62
C CYS A 49 4.85 9.18 3.85
N LEU A 50 4.31 8.47 2.85
CA LEU A 50 3.16 8.96 2.08
C LEU A 50 1.88 9.13 2.92
N ASN A 51 1.75 8.40 4.04
CA ASN A 51 0.60 8.49 4.95
C ASN A 51 0.97 8.80 6.41
N ARG A 52 2.16 9.33 6.67
CA ARG A 52 2.67 9.66 8.01
C ARG A 52 2.72 8.48 9.00
N MET A 53 2.66 7.24 8.52
CA MET A 53 2.89 6.06 9.38
C MET A 53 4.36 5.98 9.84
N HIS A 54 5.28 6.61 9.13
CA HIS A 54 6.67 6.75 9.52
C HIS A 54 6.82 7.39 10.92
N GLU A 55 6.06 8.44 11.19
CA GLU A 55 6.09 9.22 12.45
C GLU A 55 5.56 8.45 13.67
N THR A 56 4.97 7.26 13.49
CA THR A 56 4.56 6.40 14.62
C THR A 56 5.74 5.71 15.31
N ILE A 57 6.93 5.79 14.70
CA ILE A 57 8.17 5.27 15.26
C ILE A 57 8.88 6.41 16.02
N PRO A 58 9.29 6.18 17.28
CA PRO A 58 9.99 7.19 18.04
C PRO A 58 11.23 7.74 17.30
N ASP A 59 11.45 9.04 17.39
CA ASP A 59 12.55 9.78 16.74
C ASP A 59 12.58 9.69 15.20
N ALA A 60 11.50 9.22 14.58
CA ALA A 60 11.37 9.24 13.13
C ALA A 60 10.84 10.62 12.67
N ARG A 61 11.42 11.15 11.60
CA ARG A 61 10.98 12.40 10.97
C ARG A 61 11.11 12.33 9.46
N ALA A 62 10.33 13.15 8.77
CA ALA A 62 10.38 13.31 7.33
C ALA A 62 10.34 14.81 6.99
N GLU A 63 11.03 15.21 5.93
CA GLU A 63 11.10 16.57 5.40
C GLU A 63 10.98 16.52 3.88
N GLY A 64 10.39 17.53 3.27
CA GLY A 64 10.14 17.61 1.84
C GLY A 64 8.66 17.72 1.54
N LEU A 65 8.30 17.87 0.29
CA LEU A 65 6.91 17.97 -0.15
C LEU A 65 6.35 16.59 -0.48
N VAL A 66 5.22 16.26 0.12
CA VAL A 66 4.36 15.13 -0.28
C VAL A 66 2.94 15.67 -0.45
N LYS A 67 2.42 15.61 -1.66
CA LYS A 67 1.04 15.99 -1.98
C LYS A 67 0.25 14.78 -2.47
N VAL A 68 -0.98 14.65 -2.01
CA VAL A 68 -1.94 13.64 -2.45
C VAL A 68 -3.20 14.35 -2.94
N GLY A 69 -3.37 14.41 -4.26
CA GLY A 69 -4.27 15.38 -4.86
C GLY A 69 -3.87 16.80 -4.46
N GLU A 70 -4.81 17.54 -3.87
CA GLU A 70 -4.55 18.91 -3.39
C GLU A 70 -4.04 18.95 -1.93
N MET A 71 -4.01 17.82 -1.23
CA MET A 71 -3.65 17.76 0.18
C MET A 71 -2.14 17.62 0.36
N GLU A 72 -1.54 18.54 1.09
CA GLU A 72 -0.15 18.45 1.52
C GLU A 72 -0.05 17.63 2.81
N VAL A 73 0.65 16.48 2.73
CA VAL A 73 0.72 15.48 3.82
C VAL A 73 1.43 16.02 5.05
N TYR A 74 2.46 16.84 4.87
CA TYR A 74 3.24 17.46 5.94
C TYR A 74 2.95 18.96 6.09
N GLY A 75 1.83 19.44 5.50
CA GLY A 75 1.40 20.83 5.61
C GLY A 75 1.06 21.24 7.04
N GLU A 76 1.22 22.51 7.34
CA GLU A 76 0.87 23.06 8.65
C GLU A 76 -0.62 22.83 8.95
N GLY A 77 -0.92 22.30 10.14
CA GLY A 77 -2.30 21.98 10.57
C GLY A 77 -2.92 20.74 9.93
N THR A 78 -2.22 19.99 9.08
CA THR A 78 -2.76 18.75 8.49
C THR A 78 -2.84 17.63 9.53
N ASP A 79 -4.06 17.11 9.76
CA ASP A 79 -4.31 16.05 10.73
C ASP A 79 -3.85 14.67 10.19
N PRO A 80 -2.91 13.97 10.88
CA PRO A 80 -2.50 12.61 10.49
C PRO A 80 -3.63 11.58 10.42
N VAL A 81 -4.72 11.78 11.18
CA VAL A 81 -5.87 10.88 11.15
C VAL A 81 -6.61 11.01 9.82
N GLU A 82 -6.83 12.25 9.36
CA GLU A 82 -7.45 12.52 8.05
C GLU A 82 -6.59 11.99 6.90
N ILE A 83 -5.26 12.16 6.97
CA ILE A 83 -4.34 11.61 5.98
C ILE A 83 -4.49 10.07 5.91
N ARG A 84 -4.45 9.37 7.05
CA ARG A 84 -4.52 7.91 7.10
C ARG A 84 -5.90 7.37 6.71
N ARG A 85 -6.94 8.19 6.80
CA ARG A 85 -8.28 7.87 6.28
C ARG A 85 -8.28 7.89 4.74
N ARG A 86 -7.67 8.90 4.13
CA ARG A 86 -7.62 9.07 2.67
C ARG A 86 -6.58 8.17 2.01
N ILE A 87 -5.54 7.76 2.75
CA ILE A 87 -4.43 6.94 2.25
C ILE A 87 -4.38 5.65 3.07
N GLY A 88 -5.08 4.63 2.60
CA GLY A 88 -5.12 3.31 3.22
C GLY A 88 -3.77 2.59 3.13
N MET A 89 -3.49 1.71 4.09
CA MET A 89 -2.26 0.92 4.10
C MET A 89 -2.52 -0.54 4.42
N VAL A 90 -1.93 -1.41 3.61
CA VAL A 90 -1.88 -2.86 3.80
C VAL A 90 -0.44 -3.25 4.12
N PHE A 91 -0.24 -3.91 5.26
CA PHE A 91 1.08 -4.29 5.74
C PHE A 91 1.52 -5.65 5.21
N GLN A 92 2.81 -5.91 5.23
CA GLN A 92 3.45 -7.16 4.82
C GLN A 92 2.88 -8.37 5.59
N LYS A 93 2.79 -8.27 6.93
CA LYS A 93 2.11 -9.28 7.74
C LYS A 93 0.65 -8.92 7.89
N PRO A 94 -0.28 -9.84 7.56
CA PRO A 94 -1.69 -9.63 7.87
C PRO A 94 -1.87 -9.29 9.35
N ASN A 95 -2.66 -8.27 9.61
CA ASN A 95 -2.89 -7.77 10.96
C ASN A 95 -4.38 -7.57 11.26
N PRO A 96 -5.23 -8.61 11.08
CA PRO A 96 -6.62 -8.52 11.51
C PRO A 96 -6.68 -8.31 13.02
N PHE A 97 -7.71 -7.60 13.49
CA PHE A 97 -7.97 -7.48 14.93
C PHE A 97 -8.41 -8.84 15.47
N PRO A 98 -7.61 -9.49 16.33
CA PRO A 98 -7.82 -10.91 16.65
C PRO A 98 -9.07 -11.19 17.48
N THR A 99 -9.53 -10.22 18.25
CA THR A 99 -10.75 -10.30 19.08
C THR A 99 -12.03 -9.91 18.34
N MET A 100 -11.89 -9.39 17.11
CA MET A 100 -13.03 -8.95 16.31
C MET A 100 -13.47 -10.01 15.32
N SER A 101 -14.78 -10.05 15.04
CA SER A 101 -15.34 -10.85 13.95
C SER A 101 -14.81 -10.38 12.58
N ILE A 102 -15.04 -11.15 11.52
CA ILE A 102 -14.71 -10.75 10.14
C ILE A 102 -15.44 -9.44 9.81
N TYR A 103 -16.73 -9.36 10.12
CA TYR A 103 -17.53 -8.15 9.93
C TYR A 103 -16.94 -6.96 10.69
N ASP A 104 -16.64 -7.11 11.98
CA ASP A 104 -16.15 -6.03 12.81
C ASP A 104 -14.76 -5.55 12.40
N ASN A 105 -13.91 -6.44 11.86
CA ASN A 105 -12.64 -6.06 11.27
C ASN A 105 -12.83 -5.07 10.12
N VAL A 106 -13.75 -5.34 9.19
CA VAL A 106 -14.01 -4.46 8.05
C VAL A 106 -14.70 -3.18 8.49
N ALA A 107 -15.68 -3.29 9.40
CA ALA A 107 -16.47 -2.16 9.90
C ALA A 107 -15.71 -1.24 10.86
N ALA A 108 -14.53 -1.65 11.36
CA ALA A 108 -13.79 -0.92 12.39
C ALA A 108 -13.50 0.54 11.98
N GLY A 109 -12.97 0.77 10.78
CA GLY A 109 -12.69 2.11 10.28
C GLY A 109 -13.94 2.97 10.09
N LEU A 110 -15.04 2.36 9.64
CA LEU A 110 -16.33 3.05 9.49
C LEU A 110 -16.86 3.55 10.84
N ARG A 111 -16.79 2.70 11.87
CA ARG A 111 -17.21 3.09 13.23
C ARG A 111 -16.37 4.20 13.83
N LEU A 112 -15.05 4.13 13.63
CA LEU A 112 -14.13 5.19 14.08
C LEU A 112 -14.40 6.52 13.39
N ASN A 113 -14.86 6.50 12.13
CA ASN A 113 -15.27 7.68 11.37
C ASN A 113 -16.71 8.13 11.68
N GLY A 114 -17.36 7.57 12.71
CA GLY A 114 -18.67 8.00 13.17
C GLY A 114 -19.86 7.46 12.37
N PHE A 115 -19.65 6.49 11.48
CA PHE A 115 -20.75 5.82 10.78
C PHE A 115 -21.67 5.08 11.79
N ARG A 116 -22.95 5.43 11.80
CA ARG A 116 -23.95 4.85 12.72
C ARG A 116 -25.08 4.13 11.99
N ASN A 117 -25.28 4.41 10.70
CA ASN A 117 -26.31 3.76 9.91
C ASN A 117 -25.90 2.32 9.61
N ARG A 118 -26.59 1.36 10.27
CA ARG A 118 -26.28 -0.06 10.16
C ARG A 118 -26.43 -0.57 8.72
N LYS A 119 -27.49 -0.18 8.02
CA LYS A 119 -27.74 -0.63 6.65
C LYS A 119 -26.63 -0.19 5.70
N GLN A 120 -26.22 1.07 5.76
CA GLN A 120 -25.10 1.57 4.96
C GLN A 120 -23.79 0.88 5.32
N MET A 121 -23.57 0.59 6.60
CA MET A 121 -22.38 -0.14 7.05
C MET A 121 -22.36 -1.56 6.51
N ASP A 122 -23.50 -2.27 6.52
CA ASP A 122 -23.64 -3.62 5.97
C ASP A 122 -23.33 -3.61 4.45
N GLU A 123 -23.86 -2.64 3.71
CA GLU A 123 -23.59 -2.46 2.27
C GLU A 123 -22.09 -2.19 1.98
N LEU A 124 -21.44 -1.32 2.78
CA LEU A 124 -20.02 -1.01 2.63
C LEU A 124 -19.13 -2.23 2.97
N VAL A 125 -19.47 -2.96 4.03
CA VAL A 125 -18.75 -4.19 4.42
C VAL A 125 -18.85 -5.24 3.33
N GLU A 126 -20.05 -5.52 2.84
CA GLU A 126 -20.28 -6.48 1.75
C GLU A 126 -19.50 -6.08 0.49
N ARG A 127 -19.63 -4.82 0.07
CA ARG A 127 -18.91 -4.29 -1.09
C ARG A 127 -17.39 -4.43 -0.94
N SER A 128 -16.85 -4.10 0.23
CA SER A 128 -15.42 -4.17 0.49
C SER A 128 -14.89 -5.60 0.49
N LEU A 129 -15.66 -6.56 1.03
CA LEU A 129 -15.35 -7.98 0.99
C LEU A 129 -15.43 -8.54 -0.43
N LYS A 130 -16.39 -8.08 -1.25
CA LYS A 130 -16.49 -8.44 -2.67
C LYS A 130 -15.30 -7.90 -3.46
N LEU A 131 -14.96 -6.62 -3.28
CA LEU A 131 -13.77 -6.01 -3.88
C LEU A 131 -12.49 -6.73 -3.49
N ALA A 132 -12.38 -7.23 -2.26
CA ALA A 132 -11.24 -8.01 -1.79
C ALA A 132 -11.29 -9.50 -2.18
N ALA A 133 -12.24 -9.90 -3.05
CA ALA A 133 -12.47 -11.30 -3.48
C ALA A 133 -12.56 -12.28 -2.29
N LEU A 134 -13.16 -11.85 -1.17
CA LEU A 134 -13.27 -12.65 0.06
C LEU A 134 -14.72 -12.99 0.43
N TRP A 135 -15.70 -12.26 -0.12
CA TRP A 135 -17.12 -12.36 0.26
C TRP A 135 -17.65 -13.78 0.23
N ASP A 136 -17.49 -14.50 -0.88
CA ASP A 136 -18.06 -15.83 -1.05
C ASP A 136 -17.45 -16.89 -0.12
N GLU A 137 -16.24 -16.65 0.37
CA GLU A 137 -15.57 -17.54 1.31
C GLU A 137 -16.02 -17.33 2.77
N VAL A 138 -16.60 -16.14 3.10
CA VAL A 138 -16.85 -15.77 4.50
C VAL A 138 -18.27 -15.32 4.82
N LYS A 139 -19.14 -15.05 3.82
CA LYS A 139 -20.48 -14.48 3.98
C LYS A 139 -21.35 -15.16 5.05
N ASP A 140 -21.26 -16.50 5.17
CA ASP A 140 -22.06 -17.26 6.12
C ASP A 140 -21.51 -17.24 7.56
N THR A 141 -20.33 -16.67 7.76
CA THR A 141 -19.59 -16.69 9.03
C THR A 141 -19.12 -15.32 9.51
N LEU A 142 -19.56 -14.24 8.87
CA LEU A 142 -19.10 -12.86 9.11
C LEU A 142 -19.07 -12.44 10.57
N HIS A 143 -20.14 -12.76 11.33
CA HIS A 143 -20.29 -12.38 12.73
C HIS A 143 -19.84 -13.45 13.72
N LYS A 144 -19.58 -14.66 13.23
CA LYS A 144 -19.28 -15.83 14.10
C LYS A 144 -17.80 -16.13 14.18
N LYS A 145 -17.05 -15.95 13.09
CA LYS A 145 -15.61 -16.23 13.02
C LYS A 145 -14.80 -14.98 13.29
N SER A 146 -13.72 -15.15 14.06
CA SER A 146 -12.68 -14.13 14.18
C SER A 146 -11.89 -13.98 12.89
N GLY A 147 -11.47 -12.75 12.57
CA GLY A 147 -10.55 -12.50 11.45
C GLY A 147 -9.23 -13.26 11.57
N ALA A 148 -8.76 -13.51 12.78
CA ALA A 148 -7.53 -14.26 13.03
C ALA A 148 -7.65 -15.78 12.74
N SER A 149 -8.85 -16.34 12.64
CA SER A 149 -9.08 -17.76 12.31
C SER A 149 -9.01 -18.08 10.82
N LEU A 150 -8.87 -17.08 9.98
CA LEU A 150 -8.75 -17.21 8.53
C LEU A 150 -7.35 -17.68 8.13
N SER A 151 -7.20 -18.26 6.93
CA SER A 151 -5.89 -18.54 6.34
C SER A 151 -5.09 -17.25 6.09
N GLY A 152 -3.77 -17.34 5.95
CA GLY A 152 -2.91 -16.17 5.72
C GLY A 152 -3.37 -15.31 4.54
N GLY A 153 -3.69 -15.94 3.40
CA GLY A 153 -4.21 -15.22 2.22
C GLY A 153 -5.59 -14.60 2.45
N GLN A 154 -6.47 -15.27 3.20
CA GLN A 154 -7.77 -14.72 3.59
C GLN A 154 -7.61 -13.55 4.58
N GLN A 155 -6.69 -13.66 5.55
CA GLN A 155 -6.38 -12.55 6.46
C GLN A 155 -5.84 -11.33 5.71
N GLN A 156 -4.99 -11.52 4.72
CA GLN A 156 -4.49 -10.42 3.90
C GLN A 156 -5.61 -9.74 3.12
N ARG A 157 -6.47 -10.52 2.47
CA ARG A 157 -7.66 -9.97 1.79
C ARG A 157 -8.63 -9.30 2.75
N LEU A 158 -8.76 -9.79 3.99
CA LEU A 158 -9.54 -9.12 5.04
C LEU A 158 -8.93 -7.75 5.41
N CYS A 159 -7.61 -7.65 5.51
CA CYS A 159 -6.92 -6.36 5.76
C CYS A 159 -7.10 -5.39 4.60
N ILE A 160 -7.10 -5.90 3.36
CA ILE A 160 -7.42 -5.09 2.18
C ILE A 160 -8.88 -4.61 2.24
N ALA A 161 -9.86 -5.50 2.50
CA ALA A 161 -11.27 -5.14 2.66
C ALA A 161 -11.47 -4.06 3.74
N ARG A 162 -10.79 -4.20 4.88
CA ARG A 162 -10.80 -3.20 5.97
C ARG A 162 -10.30 -1.83 5.50
N SER A 163 -9.23 -1.81 4.70
CA SER A 163 -8.68 -0.56 4.17
C SER A 163 -9.60 0.07 3.11
N LEU A 164 -10.28 -0.74 2.30
CA LEU A 164 -11.21 -0.27 1.26
C LEU A 164 -12.53 0.24 1.82
N ALA A 165 -12.96 -0.25 3.00
CA ALA A 165 -14.26 0.11 3.59
C ALA A 165 -14.41 1.61 3.88
N VAL A 166 -13.31 2.30 4.17
CA VAL A 166 -13.31 3.75 4.40
C VAL A 166 -13.18 4.57 3.11
N GLU A 167 -13.22 3.91 1.94
CA GLU A 167 -13.14 4.52 0.61
C GLU A 167 -11.94 5.46 0.44
N PRO A 168 -10.70 4.95 0.61
CA PRO A 168 -9.51 5.76 0.46
C PRO A 168 -9.34 6.25 -0.99
N GLU A 169 -8.53 7.27 -1.21
CA GLU A 169 -8.14 7.75 -2.55
C GLU A 169 -6.90 7.02 -3.07
N VAL A 170 -6.04 6.61 -2.14
CA VAL A 170 -4.79 5.89 -2.39
C VAL A 170 -4.72 4.64 -1.53
N LEU A 171 -4.23 3.54 -2.09
CA LEU A 171 -3.95 2.32 -1.35
C LEU A 171 -2.46 1.99 -1.44
N LEU A 172 -1.80 2.01 -0.29
CA LEU A 172 -0.41 1.62 -0.13
C LEU A 172 -0.34 0.15 0.28
N MET A 173 0.51 -0.64 -0.39
CA MET A 173 0.70 -2.06 -0.10
C MET A 173 2.18 -2.35 0.11
N ASP A 174 2.55 -2.69 1.35
CA ASP A 174 3.94 -3.04 1.70
C ASP A 174 4.10 -4.56 1.63
N GLU A 175 4.65 -5.09 0.54
CA GLU A 175 4.89 -6.51 0.27
C GLU A 175 3.66 -7.43 0.51
N PRO A 176 2.47 -7.13 -0.07
CA PRO A 176 1.20 -7.74 0.33
C PRO A 176 1.09 -9.25 0.08
N ALA A 177 1.99 -9.84 -0.69
CA ALA A 177 1.97 -11.26 -1.05
C ALA A 177 3.22 -12.04 -0.62
N SER A 178 4.18 -11.42 0.09
CA SER A 178 5.49 -12.01 0.38
C SER A 178 5.47 -13.28 1.23
N ALA A 179 4.41 -13.48 2.03
CA ALA A 179 4.25 -14.63 2.92
C ALA A 179 3.10 -15.57 2.49
N LEU A 180 2.61 -15.42 1.24
CA LEU A 180 1.46 -16.16 0.74
C LEU A 180 1.88 -17.27 -0.23
N ASP A 181 1.04 -18.30 -0.31
CA ASP A 181 1.14 -19.34 -1.32
C ASP A 181 0.86 -18.79 -2.73
N PRO A 182 1.25 -19.52 -3.82
CA PRO A 182 1.09 -19.03 -5.19
C PRO A 182 -0.37 -18.72 -5.59
N ILE A 183 -1.33 -19.50 -5.08
CA ILE A 183 -2.76 -19.31 -5.40
C ILE A 183 -3.27 -18.02 -4.74
N SER A 184 -2.92 -17.82 -3.46
CA SER A 184 -3.25 -16.58 -2.74
C SER A 184 -2.56 -15.36 -3.35
N THR A 185 -1.32 -15.50 -3.81
CA THR A 185 -0.58 -14.44 -4.51
C THR A 185 -1.30 -14.04 -5.80
N SER A 186 -1.71 -15.01 -6.64
CA SER A 186 -2.46 -14.73 -7.87
C SER A 186 -3.76 -13.96 -7.60
N LYS A 187 -4.50 -14.35 -6.56
CA LYS A 187 -5.72 -13.63 -6.15
C LYS A 187 -5.45 -12.18 -5.75
N ILE A 188 -4.32 -11.91 -5.08
CA ILE A 188 -3.92 -10.51 -4.72
C ILE A 188 -3.53 -9.73 -5.98
N GLU A 189 -2.84 -10.34 -6.93
CA GLU A 189 -2.47 -9.68 -8.20
C GLU A 189 -3.70 -9.31 -9.04
N GLU A 190 -4.65 -10.24 -9.18
CA GLU A 190 -5.94 -9.98 -9.85
C GLU A 190 -6.72 -8.85 -9.16
N LEU A 191 -6.72 -8.86 -7.83
CA LEU A 191 -7.35 -7.83 -7.03
C LEU A 191 -6.70 -6.45 -7.27
N ILE A 192 -5.36 -6.35 -7.28
CA ILE A 192 -4.65 -5.09 -7.56
C ILE A 192 -5.04 -4.55 -8.93
N PHE A 193 -5.14 -5.43 -9.94
CA PHE A 193 -5.54 -5.04 -11.28
C PHE A 193 -6.98 -4.47 -11.35
N GLN A 194 -7.89 -4.99 -10.53
CA GLN A 194 -9.26 -4.45 -10.43
C GLN A 194 -9.29 -3.12 -9.66
N LEU A 195 -8.51 -3.01 -8.60
CA LEU A 195 -8.51 -1.84 -7.72
C LEU A 195 -8.04 -0.56 -8.42
N LYS A 196 -7.12 -0.62 -9.38
CA LYS A 196 -6.63 0.55 -10.11
C LYS A 196 -7.71 1.32 -10.87
N GLN A 197 -8.84 0.68 -11.18
CA GLN A 197 -9.96 1.37 -11.84
C GLN A 197 -10.58 2.46 -10.95
N HIS A 198 -10.41 2.36 -9.64
CA HIS A 198 -11.03 3.26 -8.66
C HIS A 198 -10.05 3.93 -7.72
N TYR A 199 -8.87 3.35 -7.52
CA TYR A 199 -7.86 3.75 -6.55
C TYR A 199 -6.50 3.96 -7.22
N THR A 200 -5.70 4.86 -6.66
CA THR A 200 -4.27 4.90 -6.97
C THR A 200 -3.57 3.89 -6.06
N VAL A 201 -2.78 2.99 -6.63
CA VAL A 201 -2.12 1.92 -5.86
C VAL A 201 -0.61 2.09 -5.91
N VAL A 202 0.03 2.06 -4.74
CA VAL A 202 1.50 1.98 -4.62
C VAL A 202 1.84 0.67 -3.95
N ILE A 203 2.55 -0.21 -4.65
CA ILE A 203 2.95 -1.52 -4.13
C ILE A 203 4.46 -1.59 -3.94
N VAL A 204 4.91 -1.94 -2.75
CA VAL A 204 6.29 -2.37 -2.50
C VAL A 204 6.37 -3.86 -2.74
N THR A 205 7.34 -4.30 -3.50
CA THR A 205 7.63 -5.74 -3.67
C THR A 205 9.12 -5.97 -3.97
N HIS A 206 9.64 -7.06 -3.47
CA HIS A 206 10.95 -7.58 -3.88
C HIS A 206 10.83 -8.61 -5.02
N ASN A 207 9.61 -9.00 -5.40
CA ASN A 207 9.35 -9.90 -6.51
C ASN A 207 9.20 -9.11 -7.82
N MET A 208 10.25 -9.14 -8.64
CA MET A 208 10.29 -8.43 -9.92
C MET A 208 9.21 -8.90 -10.89
N GLN A 209 8.89 -10.20 -10.89
CA GLN A 209 7.84 -10.74 -11.77
C GLN A 209 6.46 -10.21 -11.35
N GLN A 210 6.20 -10.06 -10.04
CA GLN A 210 4.98 -9.44 -9.56
C GLN A 210 4.89 -7.99 -10.01
N ALA A 211 5.96 -7.18 -9.80
CA ALA A 211 5.99 -5.79 -10.26
C ALA A 211 5.69 -5.68 -11.76
N ALA A 212 6.33 -6.53 -12.57
CA ALA A 212 6.13 -6.55 -14.02
C ALA A 212 4.69 -6.90 -14.45
N ARG A 213 3.98 -7.75 -13.68
CA ARG A 213 2.60 -8.14 -14.00
C ARG A 213 1.56 -7.10 -13.59
N VAL A 214 1.75 -6.43 -12.44
CA VAL A 214 0.66 -5.63 -11.85
C VAL A 214 0.82 -4.13 -12.05
N ALA A 215 2.03 -3.61 -12.31
CA ALA A 215 2.31 -2.18 -12.29
C ALA A 215 2.47 -1.59 -13.69
N GLU A 216 1.98 -0.37 -13.90
CA GLU A 216 2.24 0.46 -15.08
C GLU A 216 3.53 1.25 -14.95
N PHE A 217 3.90 1.65 -13.74
CA PHE A 217 5.13 2.38 -13.44
C PHE A 217 5.93 1.64 -12.37
N THR A 218 7.25 1.72 -12.47
CA THR A 218 8.15 1.09 -11.50
C THR A 218 9.27 2.04 -11.11
N GLY A 219 9.49 2.18 -9.79
CA GLY A 219 10.61 2.92 -9.21
C GLY A 219 11.60 1.96 -8.57
N PHE A 220 12.87 2.05 -8.95
CA PHE A 220 13.97 1.30 -8.36
C PHE A 220 14.67 2.11 -7.27
N PHE A 221 14.65 1.58 -6.05
CA PHE A 221 15.28 2.18 -4.86
C PHE A 221 16.58 1.46 -4.52
N LEU A 222 17.62 2.24 -4.20
CA LEU A 222 18.91 1.73 -3.74
C LEU A 222 19.49 2.67 -2.68
N MET A 223 19.86 2.13 -1.51
CA MET A 223 20.53 2.87 -0.42
C MET A 223 19.87 4.21 -0.06
N GLY A 224 18.53 4.22 -0.03
CA GLY A 224 17.73 5.38 0.33
C GLY A 224 17.46 6.37 -0.80
N SER A 225 17.91 6.10 -2.01
CA SER A 225 17.71 6.96 -3.20
C SER A 225 16.82 6.28 -4.22
N LEU A 226 16.00 7.06 -4.93
CA LEU A 226 15.30 6.63 -6.13
C LEU A 226 16.32 6.73 -7.30
N ILE A 227 16.66 5.59 -7.87
CA ILE A 227 17.68 5.49 -8.92
C ILE A 227 17.06 5.72 -10.28
N GLU A 228 15.92 5.10 -10.53
CA GLU A 228 15.21 5.19 -11.79
C GLU A 228 13.70 5.04 -11.55
N TYR A 229 12.89 5.79 -12.31
CA TYR A 229 11.44 5.72 -12.29
C TYR A 229 10.91 5.94 -13.70
N ASP A 230 10.24 4.93 -14.24
CA ASP A 230 9.66 5.00 -15.58
C ASP A 230 8.51 3.98 -15.73
N LYS A 231 7.98 3.85 -16.94
CA LYS A 231 7.07 2.75 -17.29
C LYS A 231 7.69 1.41 -16.97
N THR A 232 6.91 0.52 -16.39
CA THR A 232 7.35 -0.82 -15.97
C THR A 232 8.03 -1.59 -17.10
N GLU A 233 7.46 -1.55 -18.30
CA GLU A 233 8.06 -2.19 -19.48
C GLU A 233 9.50 -1.70 -19.74
N LYS A 234 9.72 -0.37 -19.68
CA LYS A 234 11.04 0.21 -19.91
C LYS A 234 12.03 -0.20 -18.82
N ILE A 235 11.62 -0.12 -17.56
CA ILE A 235 12.46 -0.53 -16.42
C ILE A 235 12.94 -1.97 -16.57
N PHE A 236 12.07 -2.89 -17.02
CA PHE A 236 12.39 -4.32 -17.10
C PHE A 236 13.03 -4.75 -18.42
N THR A 237 13.00 -3.94 -19.48
CA THR A 237 13.56 -4.29 -20.81
C THR A 237 14.77 -3.46 -21.20
N THR A 238 14.73 -2.16 -20.97
CA THR A 238 15.74 -1.19 -21.40
C THR A 238 15.96 -0.10 -20.35
N PRO A 239 16.37 -0.48 -19.11
CA PRO A 239 16.64 0.51 -18.07
C PRO A 239 17.74 1.48 -18.48
N ALA A 240 17.62 2.74 -18.05
CA ALA A 240 18.60 3.78 -18.39
C ALA A 240 19.82 3.76 -17.45
N ASP A 241 19.63 3.31 -16.20
CA ASP A 241 20.69 3.24 -15.20
C ASP A 241 21.27 1.82 -15.10
N LYS A 242 22.59 1.73 -15.15
CA LYS A 242 23.30 0.45 -15.04
C LYS A 242 23.01 -0.32 -13.76
N ARG A 243 22.78 0.39 -12.65
CA ARG A 243 22.44 -0.22 -11.35
C ARG A 243 21.06 -0.89 -11.39
N THR A 244 20.12 -0.31 -12.15
CA THR A 244 18.80 -0.90 -12.40
C THR A 244 18.95 -2.18 -13.22
N GLU A 245 19.74 -2.15 -14.30
CA GLU A 245 20.04 -3.32 -15.14
C GLU A 245 20.67 -4.46 -14.32
N ASP A 246 21.69 -4.14 -13.51
CA ASP A 246 22.38 -5.13 -12.69
C ASP A 246 21.45 -5.76 -11.65
N TYR A 247 20.54 -4.96 -11.03
CA TYR A 247 19.54 -5.46 -10.11
C TYR A 247 18.54 -6.42 -10.76
N ILE A 248 17.98 -6.03 -11.92
CA ILE A 248 16.97 -6.82 -12.64
C ILE A 248 17.55 -8.13 -13.19
N THR A 249 18.81 -8.09 -13.66
CA THR A 249 19.49 -9.27 -14.21
C THR A 249 20.12 -10.18 -13.16
N GLY A 250 19.96 -9.84 -11.86
CA GLY A 250 20.55 -10.61 -10.75
C GLY A 250 22.07 -10.52 -10.64
N ARG A 251 22.70 -9.53 -11.29
CA ARG A 251 24.15 -9.27 -11.22
C ARG A 251 24.51 -8.34 -10.06
N PHE A 252 23.56 -8.12 -9.17
CA PHE A 252 23.68 -7.22 -8.03
C PHE A 252 24.30 -7.97 -6.85
N GLY A 253 25.58 -7.72 -6.55
CA GLY A 253 26.32 -8.34 -5.44
C GLY A 253 27.69 -7.68 -5.32
#